data_deadd0f281a3d37776e9f4769ecc1825
#
_entry.id   deadd0f281a3d37776e9f4769ecc1825
#
_cell.length_a   1.000
_cell.length_b   1.000
_cell.length_c   1.000
_cell.angle_alpha   90.00
_cell.angle_beta   90.00
_cell.angle_gamma   90.00
#
_symmetry.space_group_name_H-M   'P 1'
#
loop_
_entity.id
_entity.type
_entity.pdbx_description
1 polymer ?
#
loop_
_entity_poly.entity_id
_entity_poly.type
_entity_poly.pdbx_seq_one_letter_code
_entity_poly.pdbx_strand_id
1 'polypeptide(L)'
;MKSVQNQLFADIEILMIDDASTDQSLEIIQNLQKEDKRIKIIKNKKNRGALYSKSLGILKAESKYTMILDSDDLFSNEFIFNICYKEAIQNNIDIIEFSGYNLDSANFKLNIVPEVPYYLRFKKHNEFVQQPDLSSFIYKKLGENKYKLIDGVLWGKCVKSTIFKRTLKIVGSYIYRKKINYGDDRIINFILFKVANSFKYINEYGIIYNYNNNSITHLNSYINNCYDELINIMSIYNYTKNNKESEIVAFEIVYRWDTIIFPGLDLNNFKVMKKLINKLVMNKYICYKNKLKLLSFSHNLSESRKLKLFKLS
;
A
#
# COMPACT_ATOMS: atom_id res chain seq x y z
N MET A 1 13.46 1.76 -15.64
CA MET A 1 13.64 3.16 -16.14
C MET A 1 13.23 3.33 -17.61
N LYS A 2 13.71 2.55 -18.57
CA LYS A 2 13.35 2.73 -20.00
C LYS A 2 11.83 2.82 -20.25
N SER A 3 11.03 2.05 -19.54
CA SER A 3 9.56 2.08 -19.68
C SER A 3 8.92 3.43 -19.24
N VAL A 4 9.60 4.19 -18.39
CA VAL A 4 9.20 5.56 -18.01
C VAL A 4 9.70 6.57 -19.05
N GLN A 5 10.97 6.46 -19.45
CA GLN A 5 11.60 7.40 -20.39
C GLN A 5 10.94 7.37 -21.77
N ASN A 6 10.48 6.18 -22.20
CA ASN A 6 9.83 5.93 -23.49
C ASN A 6 8.35 6.30 -23.53
N GLN A 7 7.77 6.84 -22.45
CA GLN A 7 6.38 7.31 -22.49
C GLN A 7 6.23 8.46 -23.50
N LEU A 8 5.21 8.39 -24.33
CA LEU A 8 4.92 9.43 -25.33
C LEU A 8 4.45 10.76 -24.74
N PHE A 9 3.95 10.72 -23.48
CA PHE A 9 3.66 11.94 -22.73
C PHE A 9 4.97 12.53 -22.20
N ALA A 10 5.47 13.55 -22.90
CA ALA A 10 6.81 14.10 -22.64
C ALA A 10 6.87 15.03 -21.40
N ASP A 11 5.75 15.71 -21.07
CA ASP A 11 5.68 16.67 -19.97
C ASP A 11 5.57 15.96 -18.61
N ILE A 12 6.68 15.32 -18.20
CA ILE A 12 6.81 14.60 -16.95
C ILE A 12 8.06 15.01 -16.20
N GLU A 13 8.00 14.95 -14.88
CA GLU A 13 9.16 14.87 -14.00
C GLU A 13 9.32 13.44 -13.49
N ILE A 14 10.55 12.97 -13.36
CA ILE A 14 10.89 11.64 -12.89
C ILE A 14 11.66 11.78 -11.58
N LEU A 15 11.02 11.48 -10.45
CA LEU A 15 11.64 11.55 -9.14
C LEU A 15 12.22 10.18 -8.76
N MET A 16 13.54 10.06 -8.75
CA MET A 16 14.26 8.86 -8.34
C MET A 16 14.65 9.00 -6.87
N ILE A 17 14.08 8.16 -6.01
CA ILE A 17 14.35 8.21 -4.57
C ILE A 17 15.34 7.10 -4.21
N ASP A 18 16.58 7.48 -3.92
CA ASP A 18 17.60 6.55 -3.43
C ASP A 18 17.52 6.45 -1.90
N ASP A 19 17.15 5.28 -1.40
CA ASP A 19 17.00 5.02 0.04
C ASP A 19 18.32 4.58 0.70
N ALA A 20 19.40 5.31 0.42
CA ALA A 20 20.75 5.03 0.85
C ALA A 20 21.25 3.66 0.38
N SER A 21 21.18 3.42 -0.92
CA SER A 21 21.68 2.20 -1.56
C SER A 21 23.19 2.03 -1.31
N THR A 22 23.61 0.79 -1.10
CA THR A 22 25.00 0.41 -0.84
C THR A 22 25.64 -0.31 -2.05
N ASP A 23 24.87 -0.52 -3.08
CA ASP A 23 25.27 -1.11 -4.37
C ASP A 23 25.44 -0.02 -5.44
N GLN A 24 25.50 -0.42 -6.71
CA GLN A 24 25.68 0.48 -7.85
C GLN A 24 24.40 1.28 -8.23
N SER A 25 23.28 1.12 -7.48
CA SER A 25 22.00 1.76 -7.83
C SER A 25 22.13 3.27 -7.99
N LEU A 26 22.79 3.95 -7.04
CA LEU A 26 22.95 5.40 -7.11
C LEU A 26 23.77 5.85 -8.33
N GLU A 27 24.83 5.15 -8.66
CA GLU A 27 25.67 5.43 -9.84
C GLU A 27 24.86 5.29 -11.14
N ILE A 28 24.08 4.22 -11.24
CA ILE A 28 23.19 3.97 -12.39
C ILE A 28 22.19 5.13 -12.53
N ILE A 29 21.54 5.55 -11.45
CA ILE A 29 20.57 6.65 -11.48
C ILE A 29 21.24 7.97 -11.90
N GLN A 30 22.44 8.24 -11.41
CA GLN A 30 23.19 9.44 -11.77
C GLN A 30 23.58 9.47 -13.27
N ASN A 31 23.92 8.32 -13.85
CA ASN A 31 24.21 8.22 -15.27
C ASN A 31 22.93 8.45 -16.09
N LEU A 32 21.81 7.86 -15.71
CA LEU A 32 20.50 8.12 -16.34
C LEU A 32 20.09 9.60 -16.27
N GLN A 33 20.38 10.31 -15.17
CA GLN A 33 20.11 11.74 -15.04
C GLN A 33 20.93 12.60 -16.01
N LYS A 34 22.15 12.20 -16.35
CA LYS A 34 22.98 12.90 -17.36
C LYS A 34 22.32 12.84 -18.74
N GLU A 35 21.70 11.69 -19.05
CA GLU A 35 21.06 11.41 -20.34
C GLU A 35 19.64 12.01 -20.44
N ASP A 36 18.89 12.04 -19.33
CA ASP A 36 17.51 12.50 -19.29
C ASP A 36 17.29 13.58 -18.21
N LYS A 37 17.12 14.83 -18.65
CA LYS A 37 16.99 15.98 -17.76
C LYS A 37 15.69 16.01 -16.95
N ARG A 38 14.71 15.17 -17.28
CA ARG A 38 13.46 15.02 -16.51
C ARG A 38 13.70 14.29 -15.18
N ILE A 39 14.86 13.61 -15.05
CA ILE A 39 15.22 12.85 -13.84
C ILE A 39 15.76 13.79 -12.77
N LYS A 40 15.10 13.80 -11.62
CA LYS A 40 15.55 14.46 -10.38
C LYS A 40 15.87 13.39 -9.34
N ILE A 41 17.05 13.43 -8.74
CA ILE A 41 17.49 12.45 -7.74
C ILE A 41 17.28 13.03 -6.34
N ILE A 42 16.66 12.26 -5.46
CA ILE A 42 16.50 12.55 -4.04
C ILE A 42 17.16 11.45 -3.25
N LYS A 43 18.19 11.77 -2.47
CA LYS A 43 18.96 10.81 -1.71
C LYS A 43 18.62 10.88 -0.22
N ASN A 44 18.21 9.77 0.37
CA ASN A 44 18.07 9.65 1.82
C ASN A 44 19.45 9.50 2.48
N LYS A 45 19.65 10.15 3.63
CA LYS A 45 20.90 10.03 4.39
C LYS A 45 21.13 8.64 5.00
N LYS A 46 20.07 7.85 5.14
CA LYS A 46 20.06 6.46 5.63
C LYS A 46 18.84 5.73 5.11
N ASN A 47 18.89 4.42 5.11
CA ASN A 47 17.74 3.60 4.71
C ASN A 47 16.53 3.82 5.65
N ARG A 48 15.42 4.30 5.10
CA ARG A 48 14.19 4.69 5.79
C ARG A 48 13.01 3.77 5.47
N GLY A 49 13.17 2.92 4.46
CA GLY A 49 12.15 1.99 3.97
C GLY A 49 11.24 2.55 2.89
N ALA A 50 10.46 1.65 2.30
CA ALA A 50 9.62 1.94 1.14
C ALA A 50 8.57 3.02 1.43
N LEU A 51 7.86 2.92 2.56
CA LEU A 51 6.83 3.90 2.94
C LEU A 51 7.38 5.33 2.99
N TYR A 52 8.54 5.51 3.60
CA TYR A 52 9.17 6.83 3.70
C TYR A 52 9.60 7.35 2.32
N SER A 53 10.26 6.51 1.53
CA SER A 53 10.82 6.89 0.22
C SER A 53 9.71 7.24 -0.77
N LYS A 54 8.65 6.41 -0.89
CA LYS A 54 7.46 6.72 -1.68
C LYS A 54 6.81 8.03 -1.24
N SER A 55 6.63 8.21 0.08
CA SER A 55 6.04 9.43 0.64
C SER A 55 6.87 10.68 0.36
N LEU A 56 8.19 10.58 0.43
CA LEU A 56 9.09 11.69 0.11
C LEU A 56 8.96 12.10 -1.35
N GLY A 57 8.90 11.12 -2.28
CA GLY A 57 8.65 11.36 -3.69
C GLY A 57 7.33 12.10 -3.93
N ILE A 58 6.24 11.63 -3.33
CA ILE A 58 4.91 12.27 -3.43
C ILE A 58 4.94 13.72 -2.92
N LEU A 59 5.58 13.97 -1.77
CA LEU A 59 5.66 15.32 -1.20
C LEU A 59 6.48 16.27 -2.06
N LYS A 60 7.50 15.76 -2.75
CA LYS A 60 8.38 16.54 -3.63
C LYS A 60 7.86 16.69 -5.04
N ALA A 61 6.88 15.90 -5.46
CA ALA A 61 6.27 16.01 -6.78
C ALA A 61 5.64 17.42 -6.99
N GLU A 62 5.94 18.02 -8.12
CA GLU A 62 5.44 19.36 -8.52
C GLU A 62 4.34 19.28 -9.57
N SER A 63 4.25 18.16 -10.27
CA SER A 63 3.28 17.90 -11.31
C SER A 63 1.84 17.80 -10.79
N LYS A 64 0.87 17.99 -11.67
CA LYS A 64 -0.57 17.98 -11.34
C LYS A 64 -1.06 16.61 -10.91
N TYR A 65 -0.52 15.54 -11.48
CA TYR A 65 -0.81 14.15 -11.16
C TYR A 65 0.49 13.40 -10.85
N THR A 66 0.42 12.42 -9.98
CA THR A 66 1.55 11.59 -9.56
C THR A 66 1.22 10.11 -9.76
N MET A 67 2.17 9.37 -10.33
CA MET A 67 2.14 7.92 -10.43
C MET A 67 3.34 7.34 -9.67
N ILE A 68 3.18 6.15 -9.09
CA ILE A 68 4.24 5.45 -8.38
C ILE A 68 4.60 4.19 -9.14
N LEU A 69 5.89 3.94 -9.27
CA LEU A 69 6.45 2.72 -9.83
C LEU A 69 7.51 2.19 -8.88
N ASP A 70 7.41 0.92 -8.50
CA ASP A 70 8.47 0.25 -7.75
C ASP A 70 9.67 -0.04 -8.68
N SER A 71 10.88 -0.10 -8.11
CA SER A 71 12.12 -0.13 -8.89
C SER A 71 12.30 -1.38 -9.75
N ASP A 72 11.61 -2.45 -9.41
CA ASP A 72 11.59 -3.74 -10.09
C ASP A 72 10.43 -3.92 -11.08
N ASP A 73 9.50 -2.94 -11.15
CA ASP A 73 8.35 -2.95 -12.04
C ASP A 73 8.56 -2.13 -13.31
N LEU A 74 7.66 -2.30 -14.30
CA LEU A 74 7.71 -1.63 -15.59
C LEU A 74 6.32 -1.12 -15.99
N PHE A 75 6.26 0.00 -16.73
CA PHE A 75 5.06 0.30 -17.51
C PHE A 75 5.00 -0.60 -18.75
N SER A 76 3.83 -1.14 -19.04
CA SER A 76 3.63 -2.16 -20.08
C SER A 76 3.61 -1.60 -21.50
N ASN A 77 3.29 -0.30 -21.64
CA ASN A 77 3.19 0.39 -22.92
C ASN A 77 3.57 1.87 -22.78
N GLU A 78 3.78 2.53 -23.91
CA GLU A 78 4.21 3.92 -23.99
C GLU A 78 3.07 4.95 -23.93
N PHE A 79 1.80 4.51 -23.88
CA PHE A 79 0.61 5.37 -23.96
C PHE A 79 -0.04 5.59 -22.60
N ILE A 80 0.29 4.82 -21.58
CA ILE A 80 -0.48 4.80 -20.33
C ILE A 80 -0.52 6.17 -19.65
N PHE A 81 0.53 6.98 -19.75
CA PHE A 81 0.53 8.31 -19.18
C PHE A 81 -0.44 9.24 -19.91
N ASN A 82 -0.46 9.19 -21.25
CA ASN A 82 -1.40 9.96 -22.07
C ASN A 82 -2.84 9.59 -21.72
N ILE A 83 -3.14 8.30 -21.63
CA ILE A 83 -4.49 7.81 -21.35
C ILE A 83 -4.92 8.27 -19.97
N CYS A 84 -4.12 8.04 -18.95
CA CYS A 84 -4.43 8.44 -17.57
C CYS A 84 -4.61 9.97 -17.45
N TYR A 85 -3.69 10.75 -18.04
CA TYR A 85 -3.74 12.20 -17.95
C TYR A 85 -4.98 12.77 -18.66
N LYS A 86 -5.28 12.29 -19.85
CA LYS A 86 -6.47 12.69 -20.61
C LYS A 86 -7.75 12.43 -19.80
N GLU A 87 -7.91 11.23 -19.28
CA GLU A 87 -9.06 10.83 -18.48
C GLU A 87 -9.18 11.67 -17.20
N ALA A 88 -8.06 11.88 -16.52
CA ALA A 88 -8.01 12.64 -15.28
C ALA A 88 -8.35 14.11 -15.47
N ILE A 89 -7.88 14.75 -16.56
CA ILE A 89 -8.11 16.17 -16.83
C ILE A 89 -9.53 16.46 -17.28
N GLN A 90 -10.08 15.63 -18.18
CA GLN A 90 -11.41 15.87 -18.77
C GLN A 90 -12.51 15.99 -17.71
N ASN A 91 -12.44 15.19 -16.66
CA ASN A 91 -13.46 15.12 -15.62
C ASN A 91 -12.94 15.56 -14.25
N ASN A 92 -11.72 16.13 -14.19
CA ASN A 92 -11.07 16.56 -12.93
C ASN A 92 -11.03 15.46 -11.88
N ILE A 93 -10.70 14.22 -12.30
CA ILE A 93 -10.75 13.04 -11.47
C ILE A 93 -9.57 13.02 -10.50
N ASP A 94 -9.82 12.63 -9.24
CA ASP A 94 -8.79 12.58 -8.22
C ASP A 94 -7.93 11.32 -8.31
N ILE A 95 -8.52 10.17 -8.69
CA ILE A 95 -7.84 8.88 -8.83
C ILE A 95 -8.30 8.20 -10.12
N ILE A 96 -7.36 7.94 -11.03
CA ILE A 96 -7.51 6.97 -12.12
C ILE A 96 -6.78 5.70 -11.71
N GLU A 97 -7.42 4.55 -11.87
CA GLU A 97 -6.80 3.24 -11.63
C GLU A 97 -6.85 2.38 -12.89
N PHE A 98 -5.81 1.59 -13.11
CA PHE A 98 -5.67 0.66 -14.22
C PHE A 98 -5.04 -0.65 -13.75
N SER A 99 -5.18 -1.71 -14.56
CA SER A 99 -4.64 -3.05 -14.28
C SER A 99 -3.20 -3.23 -14.74
N GLY A 100 -2.69 -4.43 -14.52
CA GLY A 100 -1.36 -4.83 -14.94
C GLY A 100 -1.23 -6.31 -15.25
N TYR A 101 -0.03 -6.70 -15.62
CA TYR A 101 0.39 -8.08 -15.81
C TYR A 101 1.35 -8.49 -14.71
N ASN A 102 1.32 -9.77 -14.30
CA ASN A 102 2.41 -10.40 -13.56
C ASN A 102 3.41 -10.98 -14.54
N LEU A 103 4.67 -10.61 -14.40
CA LEU A 103 5.77 -11.28 -15.06
C LEU A 103 6.31 -12.36 -14.11
N ASP A 104 6.09 -13.62 -14.46
CA ASP A 104 6.81 -14.71 -13.82
C ASP A 104 8.23 -14.74 -14.39
N SER A 105 9.17 -14.21 -13.63
CA SER A 105 10.57 -14.10 -14.04
C SER A 105 11.26 -15.47 -14.20
N ALA A 106 10.73 -16.53 -13.58
CA ALA A 106 11.27 -17.88 -13.74
C ALA A 106 10.93 -18.49 -15.12
N ASN A 107 9.76 -18.17 -15.66
CA ASN A 107 9.25 -18.73 -16.91
C ASN A 107 9.08 -17.70 -18.03
N PHE A 108 9.40 -16.43 -17.78
CA PHE A 108 9.18 -15.30 -18.69
C PHE A 108 7.73 -15.22 -19.23
N LYS A 109 6.76 -15.66 -18.41
CA LYS A 109 5.36 -15.69 -18.78
C LYS A 109 4.64 -14.48 -18.23
N LEU A 110 3.98 -13.72 -19.10
CA LEU A 110 3.04 -12.68 -18.69
C LEU A 110 1.68 -13.29 -18.39
N ASN A 111 1.22 -13.09 -17.17
CA ASN A 111 -0.12 -13.46 -16.77
C ASN A 111 -0.88 -12.17 -16.39
N ILE A 112 -2.17 -12.09 -16.72
CA ILE A 112 -3.01 -11.01 -16.20
C ILE A 112 -2.97 -11.12 -14.69
N VAL A 113 -2.76 -10.02 -13.98
CA VAL A 113 -2.86 -9.99 -12.52
C VAL A 113 -4.32 -10.33 -12.17
N PRO A 114 -4.59 -11.55 -11.67
CA PRO A 114 -5.98 -12.00 -11.54
C PRO A 114 -6.74 -11.23 -10.48
N GLU A 115 -6.03 -10.55 -9.60
CA GLU A 115 -6.58 -9.91 -8.43
C GLU A 115 -5.91 -8.58 -8.13
N VAL A 116 -6.20 -7.57 -8.94
CA VAL A 116 -6.35 -6.28 -8.30
C VAL A 116 -7.72 -6.35 -7.60
N PRO A 117 -7.79 -6.40 -6.26
CA PRO A 117 -9.04 -6.67 -5.53
C PRO A 117 -10.17 -5.70 -5.83
N TYR A 118 -9.87 -4.57 -6.42
CA TYR A 118 -10.81 -3.53 -6.88
C TYR A 118 -11.54 -3.90 -8.17
N TYR A 119 -10.87 -4.64 -9.03
CA TYR A 119 -11.31 -5.05 -10.35
C TYR A 119 -12.61 -5.87 -10.32
N LEU A 120 -12.77 -6.76 -9.35
CA LEU A 120 -13.98 -7.58 -9.21
C LEU A 120 -15.22 -6.81 -8.71
N ARG A 121 -15.08 -5.54 -8.30
CA ARG A 121 -16.19 -4.72 -7.79
C ARG A 121 -16.91 -3.96 -8.87
N PHE A 122 -16.20 -3.63 -9.94
CA PHE A 122 -16.77 -2.89 -11.05
C PHE A 122 -17.22 -3.88 -12.12
N LYS A 123 -18.46 -4.31 -12.03
CA LYS A 123 -19.11 -5.06 -13.11
C LYS A 123 -19.21 -4.24 -14.41
N LYS A 124 -18.88 -2.94 -14.36
CA LYS A 124 -18.88 -2.05 -15.51
C LYS A 124 -17.52 -1.32 -15.59
N HIS A 125 -16.75 -1.69 -16.60
CA HIS A 125 -15.54 -0.96 -16.98
C HIS A 125 -15.89 0.49 -17.35
N ASN A 126 -14.99 1.43 -17.02
CA ASN A 126 -15.14 2.86 -17.27
C ASN A 126 -16.20 3.58 -16.41
N GLU A 127 -16.63 3.01 -15.29
CA GLU A 127 -17.55 3.69 -14.39
C GLU A 127 -16.82 4.77 -13.60
N PHE A 128 -17.38 6.00 -13.67
CA PHE A 128 -16.96 7.13 -12.85
C PHE A 128 -17.74 7.11 -11.55
N VAL A 129 -17.05 7.18 -10.42
CA VAL A 129 -17.66 7.19 -9.09
C VAL A 129 -17.33 8.50 -8.37
N GLN A 130 -18.36 9.17 -7.87
CA GLN A 130 -18.25 10.35 -7.02
C GLN A 130 -18.64 10.03 -5.57
N GLN A 131 -18.04 10.72 -4.59
CA GLN A 131 -18.44 10.56 -3.18
C GLN A 131 -19.98 10.73 -3.00
N PRO A 132 -20.61 9.96 -2.04
CA PRO A 132 -19.99 9.40 -0.81
C PRO A 132 -19.55 7.94 -0.91
N ASP A 133 -19.54 7.33 -2.05
CA ASP A 133 -19.49 5.85 -2.16
C ASP A 133 -18.09 5.23 -2.24
N LEU A 134 -17.01 6.03 -2.12
CA LEU A 134 -15.65 5.52 -2.17
C LEU A 134 -15.27 4.63 -0.97
N SER A 135 -16.07 4.60 0.09
CA SER A 135 -15.86 3.69 1.22
C SER A 135 -15.99 2.21 0.83
N SER A 136 -16.79 1.90 -0.19
CA SER A 136 -16.93 0.53 -0.73
C SER A 136 -15.63 -0.01 -1.33
N PHE A 137 -14.68 0.87 -1.70
CA PHE A 137 -13.36 0.49 -2.21
C PHE A 137 -12.38 0.09 -1.12
N ILE A 138 -12.70 0.39 0.13
CA ILE A 138 -11.81 0.13 1.26
C ILE A 138 -12.16 -1.18 1.96
N TYR A 139 -13.44 -1.61 1.86
CA TYR A 139 -13.94 -2.78 2.57
C TYR A 139 -14.69 -3.74 1.65
N LYS A 140 -14.45 -5.04 1.83
CA LYS A 140 -15.27 -6.11 1.23
C LYS A 140 -16.11 -6.75 2.30
N LYS A 141 -17.44 -6.76 2.13
CA LYS A 141 -18.35 -7.51 2.99
C LYS A 141 -18.25 -9.01 2.67
N LEU A 142 -17.94 -9.83 3.65
CA LEU A 142 -17.80 -11.30 3.52
C LEU A 142 -19.03 -12.06 4.03
N GLY A 143 -19.96 -11.37 4.72
CA GLY A 143 -21.16 -11.95 5.33
C GLY A 143 -21.77 -10.97 6.31
N GLU A 144 -22.77 -11.41 7.08
CA GLU A 144 -23.30 -10.57 8.15
C GLU A 144 -22.21 -10.20 9.15
N ASN A 145 -21.98 -8.90 9.33
CA ASN A 145 -20.98 -8.35 10.25
C ASN A 145 -19.50 -8.81 10.00
N LYS A 146 -19.21 -9.38 8.82
CA LYS A 146 -17.84 -9.76 8.44
C LYS A 146 -17.36 -8.91 7.28
N TYR A 147 -16.22 -8.26 7.46
CA TYR A 147 -15.62 -7.38 6.47
C TYR A 147 -14.14 -7.72 6.33
N LYS A 148 -13.59 -7.52 5.14
CA LYS A 148 -12.17 -7.59 4.83
C LYS A 148 -11.72 -6.22 4.37
N LEU A 149 -10.67 -5.68 4.99
CA LEU A 149 -9.98 -4.52 4.47
C LEU A 149 -9.32 -4.91 3.14
N ILE A 150 -9.52 -4.08 2.13
CA ILE A 150 -8.98 -4.39 0.82
C ILE A 150 -7.54 -3.90 0.79
N ASP A 151 -6.68 -4.85 0.47
CA ASP A 151 -5.30 -4.55 0.17
C ASP A 151 -5.24 -3.81 -1.16
N GLY A 152 -4.69 -2.63 -1.12
CA GLY A 152 -4.48 -1.84 -2.31
C GLY A 152 -3.01 -1.63 -2.54
N VAL A 153 -2.62 -1.62 -3.80
CA VAL A 153 -1.28 -1.24 -4.25
C VAL A 153 -1.27 0.24 -4.64
N LEU A 154 -0.13 0.89 -4.54
CA LEU A 154 0.02 2.28 -5.00
C LEU A 154 0.35 2.37 -6.49
N TRP A 155 0.99 1.33 -7.04
CA TRP A 155 1.16 1.23 -8.48
C TRP A 155 -0.19 1.06 -9.20
N GLY A 156 -0.23 1.30 -10.51
CA GLY A 156 -1.47 1.23 -11.28
C GLY A 156 -2.45 2.36 -10.99
N LYS A 157 -1.98 3.45 -10.40
CA LYS A 157 -2.79 4.64 -10.12
C LYS A 157 -2.13 5.92 -10.62
N CYS A 158 -2.95 6.78 -11.24
CA CYS A 158 -2.64 8.16 -11.52
C CYS A 158 -3.47 9.02 -10.56
N VAL A 159 -2.82 9.67 -9.62
CA VAL A 159 -3.47 10.37 -8.51
C VAL A 159 -3.17 11.86 -8.58
N LYS A 160 -4.18 12.68 -8.40
CA LYS A 160 -4.03 14.13 -8.30
C LYS A 160 -3.08 14.48 -7.14
N SER A 161 -1.98 15.17 -7.44
CA SER A 161 -0.88 15.37 -6.49
C SER A 161 -1.32 16.08 -5.20
N THR A 162 -2.28 17.01 -5.30
CA THR A 162 -2.86 17.70 -4.13
C THR A 162 -3.58 16.74 -3.19
N ILE A 163 -4.29 15.75 -3.74
CA ILE A 163 -4.99 14.71 -2.98
C ILE A 163 -3.97 13.77 -2.34
N PHE A 164 -2.96 13.37 -3.08
CA PHE A 164 -1.88 12.54 -2.54
C PHE A 164 -1.14 13.22 -1.38
N LYS A 165 -0.76 14.51 -1.55
CA LYS A 165 -0.11 15.29 -0.48
C LYS A 165 -1.02 15.47 0.73
N ARG A 166 -2.33 15.69 0.53
CA ARG A 166 -3.31 15.76 1.62
C ARG A 166 -3.40 14.43 2.36
N THR A 167 -3.41 13.30 1.65
CA THR A 167 -3.33 11.95 2.22
C THR A 167 -2.14 11.81 3.14
N LEU A 168 -0.94 12.15 2.68
CA LEU A 168 0.29 12.04 3.46
C LEU A 168 0.31 13.00 4.66
N LYS A 169 -0.31 14.18 4.56
CA LYS A 169 -0.47 15.07 5.71
C LYS A 169 -1.31 14.43 6.83
N ILE A 170 -2.32 13.66 6.48
CA ILE A 170 -3.15 12.91 7.44
C ILE A 170 -2.38 11.72 8.02
N VAL A 171 -1.67 10.96 7.20
CA VAL A 171 -0.76 9.88 7.65
C VAL A 171 0.29 10.43 8.61
N GLY A 172 0.79 11.64 8.35
CA GLY A 172 1.55 12.47 9.28
C GLY A 172 2.81 11.80 9.81
N SER A 173 3.05 11.99 11.13
CA SER A 173 4.28 11.54 11.79
C SER A 173 4.52 10.02 11.74
N TYR A 174 3.53 9.25 11.36
CA TYR A 174 3.66 7.80 11.21
C TYR A 174 4.74 7.42 10.19
N ILE A 175 4.77 8.11 9.04
CA ILE A 175 5.76 7.91 7.96
C ILE A 175 7.21 8.05 8.47
N TYR A 176 7.44 8.97 9.42
CA TYR A 176 8.78 9.33 9.87
C TYR A 176 9.27 8.53 11.06
N ARG A 177 8.40 7.78 11.73
CA ARG A 177 8.74 7.13 13.01
C ARG A 177 9.43 5.80 12.84
N LYS A 178 9.13 5.03 11.80
CA LYS A 178 9.62 3.67 11.62
C LYS A 178 9.98 3.37 10.17
N LYS A 179 10.95 2.47 10.01
CA LYS A 179 11.24 1.84 8.74
C LYS A 179 10.16 0.80 8.48
N ILE A 180 9.32 1.00 7.47
CA ILE A 180 8.26 0.07 7.05
C ILE A 180 8.53 -0.31 5.61
N ASN A 181 8.64 -1.61 5.36
CA ASN A 181 8.91 -2.17 4.05
C ASN A 181 7.78 -3.07 3.54
N TYR A 182 6.89 -3.54 4.43
CA TYR A 182 5.81 -4.44 4.06
C TYR A 182 4.44 -3.82 4.35
N GLY A 183 3.52 -3.93 3.38
CA GLY A 183 2.17 -3.38 3.52
C GLY A 183 2.13 -1.85 3.61
N ASP A 184 3.20 -1.19 3.20
CA ASP A 184 3.35 0.28 3.17
C ASP A 184 2.25 0.96 2.36
N ASP A 185 1.82 0.34 1.29
CA ASP A 185 0.77 0.84 0.39
C ASP A 185 -0.61 0.90 1.09
N ARG A 186 -0.86 0.04 2.08
CA ARG A 186 -2.18 -0.11 2.69
C ARG A 186 -2.67 1.15 3.39
N ILE A 187 -1.87 1.74 4.25
CA ILE A 187 -2.27 2.93 4.98
C ILE A 187 -2.45 4.13 4.06
N ILE A 188 -1.59 4.27 3.05
CA ILE A 188 -1.71 5.35 2.08
C ILE A 188 -2.99 5.16 1.26
N ASN A 189 -3.24 3.97 0.72
CA ASN A 189 -4.46 3.70 -0.04
C ASN A 189 -5.72 3.91 0.79
N PHE A 190 -5.74 3.42 2.03
CA PHE A 190 -6.89 3.59 2.90
C PHE A 190 -7.26 5.07 3.05
N ILE A 191 -6.28 5.91 3.39
CA ILE A 191 -6.54 7.34 3.59
C ILE A 191 -6.76 8.06 2.27
N LEU A 192 -6.10 7.64 1.18
CA LEU A 192 -6.30 8.19 -0.15
C LEU A 192 -7.78 8.10 -0.59
N PHE A 193 -8.39 6.92 -0.45
CA PHE A 193 -9.81 6.75 -0.78
C PHE A 193 -10.76 7.48 0.19
N LYS A 194 -10.31 7.82 1.40
CA LYS A 194 -11.06 8.68 2.32
C LYS A 194 -11.00 10.17 1.97
N VAL A 195 -9.93 10.59 1.32
CA VAL A 195 -9.65 12.00 1.01
C VAL A 195 -10.12 12.36 -0.40
N ALA A 196 -10.07 11.42 -1.33
CA ALA A 196 -10.48 11.61 -2.72
C ALA A 196 -12.01 11.80 -2.83
N ASN A 197 -12.42 12.61 -3.79
CA ASN A 197 -13.83 12.86 -4.10
C ASN A 197 -14.30 12.13 -5.35
N SER A 198 -13.37 11.68 -6.19
CA SER A 198 -13.70 11.04 -7.46
C SER A 198 -12.68 9.94 -7.82
N PHE A 199 -13.22 8.89 -8.43
CA PHE A 199 -12.45 7.73 -8.86
C PHE A 199 -12.97 7.24 -10.20
N LYS A 200 -12.05 6.78 -11.06
CA LYS A 200 -12.39 6.08 -12.29
C LYS A 200 -11.43 4.93 -12.51
N TYR A 201 -11.96 3.75 -12.75
CA TYR A 201 -11.19 2.63 -13.28
C TYR A 201 -11.23 2.66 -14.81
N ILE A 202 -10.07 2.51 -15.44
CA ILE A 202 -9.94 2.36 -16.89
C ILE A 202 -9.49 0.95 -17.24
N ASN A 203 -10.02 0.41 -18.33
CA ASN A 203 -9.73 -0.96 -18.75
C ASN A 203 -8.40 -1.03 -19.53
N GLU A 204 -7.34 -0.61 -18.86
CA GLU A 204 -5.98 -0.63 -19.40
C GLU A 204 -5.09 -1.52 -18.56
N TYR A 205 -4.15 -2.20 -19.20
CA TYR A 205 -3.12 -2.99 -18.54
C TYR A 205 -1.81 -2.25 -18.64
N GLY A 206 -1.63 -1.25 -17.77
CA GLY A 206 -0.58 -0.25 -17.86
C GLY A 206 0.71 -0.60 -17.14
N ILE A 207 0.78 -1.68 -16.35
CA ILE A 207 1.95 -2.05 -15.58
C ILE A 207 2.31 -3.52 -15.75
N ILE A 208 3.58 -3.84 -15.64
CA ILE A 208 4.12 -5.20 -15.51
C ILE A 208 4.74 -5.29 -14.12
N TYR A 209 4.06 -6.02 -13.24
CA TYR A 209 4.57 -6.36 -11.92
C TYR A 209 5.56 -7.52 -12.05
N ASN A 210 6.81 -7.29 -11.68
CA ASN A 210 7.87 -8.29 -11.77
C ASN A 210 7.85 -9.17 -10.51
N TYR A 211 7.27 -10.36 -10.64
CA TYR A 211 7.28 -11.33 -9.55
C TYR A 211 8.67 -11.91 -9.36
N ASN A 212 9.34 -11.49 -8.30
CA ASN A 212 10.69 -11.94 -7.96
C ASN A 212 10.68 -12.65 -6.59
N ASN A 213 11.20 -13.88 -6.54
CA ASN A 213 11.32 -14.66 -5.30
C ASN A 213 12.21 -13.97 -4.24
N ASN A 214 13.07 -13.04 -4.65
CA ASN A 214 13.91 -12.23 -3.75
C ASN A 214 13.22 -10.94 -3.27
N SER A 215 11.99 -10.68 -3.70
CA SER A 215 11.21 -9.53 -3.23
C SER A 215 10.98 -9.60 -1.71
N ILE A 216 10.92 -8.44 -1.08
CA ILE A 216 10.62 -8.30 0.37
C ILE A 216 9.32 -9.00 0.74
N THR A 217 8.36 -9.08 -0.19
CA THR A 217 7.10 -9.79 -0.01
C THR A 217 7.25 -11.30 0.09
N HIS A 218 8.34 -11.86 -0.44
CA HIS A 218 8.63 -13.29 -0.50
C HIS A 218 9.82 -13.71 0.36
N LEU A 219 10.69 -12.77 0.75
CA LEU A 219 11.79 -13.06 1.66
C LEU A 219 11.27 -13.47 3.05
N ASN A 220 11.87 -14.52 3.58
CA ASN A 220 11.56 -15.20 4.85
C ASN A 220 11.65 -14.33 6.12
N SER A 221 11.32 -13.07 6.07
CA SER A 221 11.17 -12.24 7.26
C SER A 221 9.72 -12.20 7.76
N TYR A 222 9.07 -13.37 7.82
CA TYR A 222 7.68 -13.52 8.26
C TYR A 222 7.33 -12.66 9.48
N ILE A 223 8.20 -12.65 10.48
CA ILE A 223 8.00 -11.87 11.72
C ILE A 223 8.04 -10.37 11.45
N ASN A 224 8.98 -9.90 10.62
CA ASN A 224 9.09 -8.48 10.29
C ASN A 224 7.89 -8.02 9.45
N ASN A 225 7.46 -8.84 8.50
CA ASN A 225 6.28 -8.57 7.69
C ASN A 225 5.01 -8.52 8.54
N CYS A 226 4.84 -9.46 9.50
CA CYS A 226 3.73 -9.43 10.46
C CYS A 226 3.76 -8.17 11.33
N TYR A 227 4.94 -7.72 11.72
CA TYR A 227 5.10 -6.50 12.53
C TYR A 227 4.70 -5.25 11.75
N ASP A 228 5.20 -5.09 10.52
CA ASP A 228 4.85 -3.96 9.65
C ASP A 228 3.35 -3.96 9.35
N GLU A 229 2.77 -5.13 9.09
CA GLU A 229 1.34 -5.33 8.88
C GLU A 229 0.51 -4.86 10.07
N LEU A 230 0.87 -5.29 11.27
CA LEU A 230 0.18 -4.88 12.49
C LEU A 230 0.25 -3.37 12.70
N ILE A 231 1.42 -2.76 12.47
CA ILE A 231 1.58 -1.32 12.58
C ILE A 231 0.66 -0.59 11.59
N ASN A 232 0.60 -1.06 10.34
CA ASN A 232 -0.25 -0.46 9.31
C ASN A 232 -1.73 -0.52 9.71
N ILE A 233 -2.23 -1.69 10.08
CA ILE A 233 -3.64 -1.86 10.46
C ILE A 233 -3.98 -1.10 11.75
N MET A 234 -3.10 -1.11 12.75
CA MET A 234 -3.30 -0.36 13.98
C MET A 234 -3.33 1.15 13.75
N SER A 235 -2.57 1.64 12.78
CA SER A 235 -2.59 3.05 12.41
C SER A 235 -3.90 3.43 11.72
N ILE A 236 -4.43 2.55 10.87
CA ILE A 236 -5.77 2.71 10.28
C ILE A 236 -6.83 2.69 11.38
N TYR A 237 -6.75 1.76 12.35
CA TYR A 237 -7.66 1.70 13.48
C TYR A 237 -7.64 2.99 14.30
N ASN A 238 -6.47 3.52 14.62
CA ASN A 238 -6.33 4.77 15.34
C ASN A 238 -6.91 5.96 14.57
N TYR A 239 -6.83 5.96 13.26
CA TYR A 239 -7.45 6.96 12.42
C TYR A 239 -8.99 6.87 12.45
N THR A 240 -9.54 5.65 12.50
CA THR A 240 -10.98 5.38 12.43
C THR A 240 -11.67 5.27 13.80
N LYS A 241 -10.92 5.30 14.90
CA LYS A 241 -11.39 4.95 16.25
C LYS A 241 -12.65 5.65 16.76
N ASN A 242 -13.02 6.79 16.18
CA ASN A 242 -14.16 7.60 16.59
C ASN A 242 -15.35 7.48 15.63
N ASN A 243 -15.32 6.55 14.67
CA ASN A 243 -16.39 6.35 13.71
C ASN A 243 -16.78 4.85 13.60
N LYS A 244 -17.89 4.56 12.91
CA LYS A 244 -18.38 3.19 12.71
C LYS A 244 -17.36 2.27 12.02
N GLU A 245 -16.45 2.82 11.25
CA GLU A 245 -15.41 2.05 10.54
C GLU A 245 -14.41 1.41 11.49
N SER A 246 -14.27 1.94 12.72
CA SER A 246 -13.39 1.36 13.73
C SER A 246 -13.74 -0.11 14.03
N GLU A 247 -15.00 -0.48 13.94
CA GLU A 247 -15.45 -1.86 14.18
C GLU A 247 -15.01 -2.78 13.03
N ILE A 248 -15.11 -2.31 11.78
CA ILE A 248 -14.66 -3.04 10.60
C ILE A 248 -13.15 -3.25 10.65
N VAL A 249 -12.39 -2.21 10.99
CA VAL A 249 -10.94 -2.28 11.10
C VAL A 249 -10.51 -3.17 12.27
N ALA A 250 -11.23 -3.10 13.41
CA ALA A 250 -11.00 -3.98 14.55
C ALA A 250 -11.21 -5.46 14.18
N PHE A 251 -12.25 -5.76 13.42
CA PHE A 251 -12.49 -7.11 12.90
C PHE A 251 -11.34 -7.57 12.00
N GLU A 252 -10.86 -6.72 11.10
CA GLU A 252 -9.73 -7.05 10.22
C GLU A 252 -8.43 -7.34 11.01
N ILE A 253 -8.17 -6.59 12.08
CA ILE A 253 -7.02 -6.86 12.97
C ILE A 253 -7.11 -8.27 13.54
N VAL A 254 -8.28 -8.66 14.06
CA VAL A 254 -8.51 -9.99 14.63
C VAL A 254 -8.39 -11.07 13.55
N TYR A 255 -8.99 -10.84 12.38
CA TYR A 255 -8.96 -11.77 11.26
C TYR A 255 -7.52 -12.05 10.78
N ARG A 256 -6.71 -11.00 10.58
CA ARG A 256 -5.32 -11.16 10.14
C ARG A 256 -4.45 -11.78 11.21
N TRP A 257 -4.74 -11.47 12.45
CA TRP A 257 -4.10 -12.14 13.57
C TRP A 257 -4.31 -13.65 13.53
N ASP A 258 -5.57 -14.06 13.31
CA ASP A 258 -5.96 -15.46 13.31
C ASP A 258 -5.48 -16.21 12.05
N THR A 259 -5.57 -15.56 10.88
CA THR A 259 -5.33 -16.23 9.59
C THR A 259 -3.90 -16.13 9.09
N ILE A 260 -3.19 -15.07 9.43
CA ILE A 260 -1.84 -14.79 8.90
C ILE A 260 -0.79 -14.98 10.00
N ILE A 261 -1.01 -14.38 11.16
CA ILE A 261 0.02 -14.34 12.20
C ILE A 261 0.10 -15.64 12.99
N PHE A 262 -1.05 -16.17 13.41
CA PHE A 262 -1.10 -17.39 14.24
C PHE A 262 -0.63 -18.67 13.56
N PRO A 263 -0.98 -18.97 12.30
CA PRO A 263 -0.57 -20.23 11.65
C PRO A 263 0.93 -20.41 11.50
N GLY A 264 1.69 -19.31 11.42
CA GLY A 264 3.15 -19.33 11.30
C GLY A 264 3.90 -19.23 12.63
N LEU A 265 3.19 -19.17 13.77
CA LEU A 265 3.83 -19.07 15.09
C LEU A 265 4.21 -20.45 15.64
N ASP A 266 5.49 -20.74 15.62
CA ASP A 266 6.09 -21.75 16.50
C ASP A 266 6.36 -21.17 17.91
N LEU A 267 6.83 -22.01 18.84
CA LEU A 267 7.11 -21.60 20.21
C LEU A 267 8.18 -20.49 20.33
N ASN A 268 9.13 -20.43 19.40
CA ASN A 268 10.19 -19.41 19.39
C ASN A 268 9.67 -18.10 18.84
N ASN A 269 8.92 -18.15 17.75
CA ASN A 269 8.25 -17.00 17.15
C ASN A 269 7.21 -16.40 18.09
N PHE A 270 6.53 -17.21 18.92
CA PHE A 270 5.59 -16.75 19.92
C PHE A 270 6.22 -15.79 20.96
N LYS A 271 7.42 -16.11 21.46
CA LYS A 271 8.14 -15.22 22.39
C LYS A 271 8.49 -13.88 21.75
N VAL A 272 8.88 -13.88 20.48
CA VAL A 272 9.18 -12.68 19.72
C VAL A 272 7.92 -11.86 19.50
N MET A 273 6.82 -12.48 19.11
CA MET A 273 5.53 -11.82 18.92
C MET A 273 4.99 -11.23 20.22
N LYS A 274 5.12 -11.92 21.35
CA LYS A 274 4.77 -11.38 22.68
C LYS A 274 5.52 -10.09 22.98
N LYS A 275 6.84 -10.04 22.69
CA LYS A 275 7.65 -8.84 22.84
C LYS A 275 7.16 -7.72 21.91
N LEU A 276 6.81 -8.05 20.67
CA LEU A 276 6.32 -7.06 19.69
C LEU A 276 4.97 -6.46 20.09
N ILE A 277 4.04 -7.30 20.55
CA ILE A 277 2.73 -6.85 21.04
C ILE A 277 2.90 -5.96 22.27
N ASN A 278 3.69 -6.37 23.24
CA ASN A 278 3.98 -5.57 24.41
C ASN A 278 4.60 -4.22 23.99
N LYS A 279 5.51 -4.22 23.02
CA LYS A 279 6.10 -2.99 22.47
C LYS A 279 5.07 -2.09 21.78
N LEU A 280 4.09 -2.66 21.08
CA LEU A 280 2.97 -1.92 20.49
C LEU A 280 2.06 -1.31 21.57
N VAL A 281 1.76 -2.06 22.61
CA VAL A 281 0.99 -1.58 23.78
C VAL A 281 1.74 -0.47 24.50
N MET A 282 3.02 -0.67 24.82
CA MET A 282 3.86 0.31 25.50
C MET A 282 4.07 1.59 24.68
N ASN A 283 4.10 1.50 23.35
CA ASN A 283 4.20 2.66 22.47
C ASN A 283 2.84 3.35 22.21
N LYS A 284 1.80 3.01 22.97
CA LYS A 284 0.45 3.60 22.84
C LYS A 284 -0.23 3.39 21.48
N TYR A 285 0.23 2.45 20.65
CA TYR A 285 -0.48 2.07 19.43
C TYR A 285 -1.76 1.29 19.76
N ILE A 286 -1.76 0.57 20.89
CA ILE A 286 -2.93 -0.10 21.43
C ILE A 286 -3.20 0.50 22.83
N CYS A 287 -4.33 1.18 23.00
CA CYS A 287 -4.81 1.50 24.33
C CYS A 287 -5.28 0.22 25.01
N TYR A 288 -4.96 0.03 26.30
CA TYR A 288 -5.36 -1.16 27.07
C TYR A 288 -6.88 -1.43 27.01
N LYS A 289 -7.68 -0.37 26.98
CA LYS A 289 -9.14 -0.42 26.81
C LYS A 289 -9.57 -0.99 25.45
N ASN A 290 -8.82 -0.72 24.40
CA ASN A 290 -9.05 -1.24 23.05
C ASN A 290 -8.58 -2.68 22.89
N LYS A 291 -7.59 -3.12 23.68
CA LYS A 291 -7.15 -4.51 23.74
C LYS A 291 -8.30 -5.42 24.21
N LEU A 292 -9.03 -5.03 25.26
CA LEU A 292 -10.20 -5.77 25.74
C LEU A 292 -11.33 -5.78 24.70
N LYS A 293 -11.52 -4.68 23.96
CA LYS A 293 -12.50 -4.58 22.89
C LYS A 293 -12.12 -5.47 21.68
N LEU A 294 -10.86 -5.50 21.29
CA LEU A 294 -10.33 -6.41 20.28
C LEU A 294 -10.51 -7.88 20.68
N LEU A 295 -10.29 -8.19 21.94
CA LEU A 295 -10.49 -9.53 22.49
C LEU A 295 -11.98 -9.93 22.55
N SER A 296 -12.91 -8.97 22.77
CA SER A 296 -14.34 -9.24 22.74
C SER A 296 -14.89 -9.56 21.35
N PHE A 297 -14.26 -9.06 20.28
CA PHE A 297 -14.58 -9.44 18.90
C PHE A 297 -14.13 -10.86 18.52
N SER A 298 -13.34 -11.51 19.39
CA SER A 298 -12.82 -12.87 19.17
C SER A 298 -13.86 -13.99 19.36
N HIS A 299 -15.17 -13.69 19.39
CA HIS A 299 -16.22 -14.70 19.58
C HIS A 299 -16.20 -15.87 18.57
N ASN A 300 -15.49 -15.70 17.46
CA ASN A 300 -15.32 -16.75 16.44
C ASN A 300 -13.98 -17.52 16.53
N LEU A 301 -13.14 -17.20 17.50
CA LEU A 301 -11.89 -17.94 17.71
C LEU A 301 -12.16 -19.26 18.46
N SER A 302 -11.45 -20.32 18.06
CA SER A 302 -11.52 -21.59 18.81
C SER A 302 -11.12 -21.37 20.27
N GLU A 303 -11.69 -22.13 21.19
CA GLU A 303 -11.41 -22.03 22.64
C GLU A 303 -9.91 -22.10 22.95
N SER A 304 -9.16 -22.95 22.25
CA SER A 304 -7.71 -23.06 22.41
C SER A 304 -6.97 -21.80 21.98
N ARG A 305 -7.49 -21.05 20.99
CA ARG A 305 -6.92 -19.78 20.52
C ARG A 305 -7.31 -18.62 21.42
N LYS A 306 -8.54 -18.62 21.96
CA LYS A 306 -8.98 -17.67 22.99
C LYS A 306 -8.08 -17.74 24.22
N LEU A 307 -7.79 -18.97 24.71
CA LEU A 307 -6.92 -19.19 25.87
C LEU A 307 -5.49 -18.68 25.63
N LYS A 308 -4.95 -18.86 24.42
CA LYS A 308 -3.62 -18.34 24.06
C LYS A 308 -3.58 -16.82 24.02
N LEU A 309 -4.64 -16.16 23.51
CA LEU A 309 -4.76 -14.71 23.51
C LEU A 309 -4.89 -14.12 24.92
N PHE A 310 -5.65 -14.79 25.81
CA PHE A 310 -5.76 -14.40 27.22
C PHE A 310 -4.45 -14.56 27.99
N LYS A 311 -3.65 -15.58 27.69
CA LYS A 311 -2.31 -15.77 28.30
C LYS A 311 -1.27 -14.75 27.79
N LEU A 312 -1.59 -14.00 26.73
CA LEU A 312 -0.80 -12.86 26.24
C LEU A 312 -1.17 -11.54 26.94
N SER A 313 -2.28 -11.54 27.64
CA SER A 313 -2.72 -10.39 28.46
C SER A 313 -2.07 -10.41 29.84
#